data_a8a08f53958ee2bbc27f74d4ba0f23bc
#
_entry.id   a8a08f53958ee2bbc27f74d4ba0f23bc
#
_cell.length_a   1.000
_cell.length_b   1.000
_cell.length_c   1.000
_cell.angle_alpha   90.00
_cell.angle_beta   90.00
_cell.angle_gamma   90.00
#
_symmetry.space_group_name_H-M   'P 1'
#
loop_
_entity.id
_entity.type
_entity.pdbx_description
1 polymer ?
#
loop_
_entity_poly.entity_id
_entity_poly.type
_entity_poly.pdbx_seq_one_letter_code
_entity_poly.pdbx_strand_id
1 'polypeptide(L)'
;VETKAENEFRLTPEALRSAITPRTKVLVLPFPNNPTGGIMGREDLEAIAQVLRGTDIMVISDEIYAELTYGQHHVSIANIPDMYERTIVVNGFSKSHAMTGWRMGYLCGPAPLIKQMLKLHQFGIMSAPTTSQYAAIEAMRNGDRDIEKMRDEYDGRRRYLVEGLRRIGLPCFCLLYT
;
A
#
# COMPACT_ATOMS: atom_id res chain seq x y z
N VAL A 1 11.39 10.07 5.41
CA VAL A 1 12.41 9.09 5.85
C VAL A 1 13.01 8.44 4.62
N GLU A 2 14.33 8.41 4.53
CA GLU A 2 15.03 7.73 3.44
C GLU A 2 15.04 6.22 3.68
N THR A 3 14.72 5.46 2.62
CA THR A 3 14.84 3.99 2.59
C THR A 3 15.98 3.59 1.65
N LYS A 4 16.70 2.53 1.97
CA LYS A 4 17.94 2.16 1.28
C LYS A 4 17.81 0.81 0.58
N ALA A 5 18.55 0.65 -0.52
CA ALA A 5 18.59 -0.58 -1.29
C ALA A 5 19.10 -1.78 -0.46
N GLU A 6 20.03 -1.56 0.47
CA GLU A 6 20.58 -2.60 1.35
C GLU A 6 19.50 -3.23 2.25
N ASN A 7 18.42 -2.48 2.54
CA ASN A 7 17.27 -2.95 3.30
C ASN A 7 16.05 -3.23 2.40
N GLU A 8 16.27 -3.46 1.11
CA GLU A 8 15.21 -3.67 0.13
C GLU A 8 14.18 -2.52 0.12
N PHE A 9 14.64 -1.30 0.41
CA PHE A 9 13.83 -0.08 0.56
C PHE A 9 12.72 -0.18 1.62
N ARG A 10 12.87 -1.06 2.62
CA ARG A 10 11.94 -1.12 3.75
C ARG A 10 12.19 0.03 4.72
N LEU A 11 11.14 0.46 5.40
CA LEU A 11 11.25 1.40 6.51
C LEU A 11 11.76 0.65 7.75
N THR A 12 12.91 1.07 8.29
CA THR A 12 13.42 0.47 9.51
C THR A 12 12.93 1.20 10.76
N PRO A 13 12.81 0.50 11.91
CA PRO A 13 12.44 1.12 13.19
C PRO A 13 13.38 2.25 13.61
N GLU A 14 14.67 2.12 13.35
CA GLU A 14 15.71 3.12 13.68
C GLU A 14 15.50 4.38 12.86
N ALA A 15 15.28 4.23 11.54
CA ALA A 15 15.02 5.35 10.65
C ALA A 15 13.72 6.08 11.03
N LEU A 16 12.68 5.34 11.42
CA LEU A 16 11.43 5.93 11.91
C LEU A 16 11.66 6.68 13.23
N ARG A 17 12.31 6.05 14.24
CA ARG A 17 12.57 6.71 15.53
C ARG A 17 13.33 8.02 15.37
N SER A 18 14.35 8.04 14.51
CA SER A 18 15.16 9.23 14.29
C SER A 18 14.40 10.38 13.62
N ALA A 19 13.33 10.07 12.87
CA ALA A 19 12.51 11.05 12.19
C ALA A 19 11.35 11.61 13.05
N ILE A 20 10.95 10.90 14.10
CA ILE A 20 9.85 11.32 14.98
C ILE A 20 10.31 12.52 15.83
N THR A 21 9.45 13.53 15.86
CA THR A 21 9.60 14.73 16.69
C THR A 21 8.30 14.99 17.46
N PRO A 22 8.28 15.88 18.46
CA PRO A 22 7.03 16.27 19.15
C PRO A 22 5.95 16.84 18.22
N ARG A 23 6.31 17.24 17.01
CA ARG A 23 5.39 17.74 15.98
C ARG A 23 4.86 16.66 15.04
N THR A 24 5.40 15.45 15.09
CA THR A 24 4.97 14.34 14.23
C THR A 24 3.56 13.89 14.62
N LYS A 25 2.63 13.95 13.68
CA LYS A 25 1.21 13.58 13.88
C LYS A 25 0.77 12.40 13.03
N VAL A 26 1.42 12.21 11.88
CA VAL A 26 1.03 11.19 10.90
C VAL A 26 2.28 10.53 10.33
N LEU A 27 2.23 9.21 10.23
CA LEU A 27 3.12 8.39 9.40
C LEU A 27 2.37 8.01 8.13
N VAL A 28 2.91 8.37 6.98
CA VAL A 28 2.43 7.85 5.68
C VAL A 28 3.29 6.66 5.31
N LEU A 29 2.66 5.50 5.11
CA LEU A 29 3.30 4.21 4.87
C LEU A 29 2.83 3.66 3.51
N PRO A 30 3.51 4.00 2.39
CA PRO A 30 3.10 3.59 1.05
C PRO A 30 3.78 2.27 0.66
N PHE A 31 3.25 1.14 1.13
CA PHE A 31 3.75 -0.19 0.80
C PHE A 31 2.61 -1.12 0.38
N PRO A 32 2.79 -1.91 -0.70
CA PRO A 32 3.98 -2.00 -1.58
C PRO A 32 4.30 -0.69 -2.28
N ASN A 33 5.59 -0.37 -2.39
CA ASN A 33 6.05 0.96 -2.77
C ASN A 33 6.28 1.13 -4.29
N ASN A 34 5.85 2.24 -4.83
CA ASN A 34 6.24 2.73 -6.14
C ASN A 34 7.18 3.95 -5.94
N PRO A 35 8.41 3.97 -6.50
CA PRO A 35 8.90 3.16 -7.65
C PRO A 35 9.75 1.95 -7.25
N THR A 36 10.09 1.77 -5.99
CA THR A 36 11.12 0.81 -5.57
C THR A 36 10.68 -0.65 -5.63
N GLY A 37 9.38 -0.91 -5.54
CA GLY A 37 8.82 -2.24 -5.38
C GLY A 37 9.02 -2.84 -3.99
N GLY A 38 9.52 -2.04 -3.03
CA GLY A 38 9.70 -2.48 -1.64
C GLY A 38 8.37 -2.90 -1.02
N ILE A 39 8.41 -3.97 -0.23
CA ILE A 39 7.29 -4.47 0.57
C ILE A 39 7.73 -4.65 2.02
N MET A 40 6.77 -4.63 2.93
CA MET A 40 7.00 -4.87 4.35
C MET A 40 6.25 -6.12 4.78
N GLY A 41 6.96 -7.06 5.37
CA GLY A 41 6.37 -8.26 5.96
C GLY A 41 5.77 -7.99 7.34
N ARG A 42 5.14 -9.03 7.91
CA ARG A 42 4.54 -8.93 9.25
C ARG A 42 5.54 -8.49 10.30
N GLU A 43 6.75 -9.06 10.31
CA GLU A 43 7.80 -8.75 11.29
C GLU A 43 8.25 -7.28 11.17
N ASP A 44 8.42 -6.78 9.94
CA ASP A 44 8.76 -5.37 9.70
C ASP A 44 7.67 -4.45 10.27
N LEU A 45 6.40 -4.78 9.99
CA LEU A 45 5.25 -3.98 10.44
C LEU A 45 5.08 -4.03 11.96
N GLU A 46 5.32 -5.17 12.59
CA GLU A 46 5.34 -5.31 14.05
C GLU A 46 6.45 -4.45 14.68
N ALA A 47 7.62 -4.40 14.08
CA ALA A 47 8.73 -3.55 14.54
C ALA A 47 8.40 -2.06 14.39
N ILE A 48 7.72 -1.65 13.31
CA ILE A 48 7.21 -0.27 13.15
C ILE A 48 6.13 0.03 14.20
N ALA A 49 5.18 -0.89 14.42
CA ALA A 49 4.14 -0.74 15.44
C ALA A 49 4.72 -0.53 16.84
N GLN A 50 5.81 -1.22 17.19
CA GLN A 50 6.52 -1.03 18.46
C GLN A 50 7.02 0.41 18.64
N VAL A 51 7.50 1.04 17.56
CA VAL A 51 7.96 2.45 17.60
C VAL A 51 6.78 3.40 17.84
N LEU A 52 5.60 3.06 17.32
CA LEU A 52 4.40 3.90 17.42
C LEU A 52 3.65 3.72 18.75
N ARG A 53 3.91 2.66 19.50
CA ARG A 53 3.28 2.45 20.81
C ARG A 53 3.57 3.59 21.77
N GLY A 54 2.55 4.00 22.52
CA GLY A 54 2.66 5.12 23.46
C GLY A 54 2.70 6.50 22.80
N THR A 55 2.54 6.59 21.48
CA THR A 55 2.42 7.86 20.74
C THR A 55 1.00 8.08 20.24
N ASP A 56 0.67 9.35 19.93
CA ASP A 56 -0.59 9.74 19.27
C ASP A 56 -0.46 9.81 17.74
N ILE A 57 0.58 9.21 17.17
CA ILE A 57 0.84 9.23 15.73
C ILE A 57 -0.16 8.33 15.02
N MET A 58 -0.89 8.90 14.08
CA MET A 58 -1.79 8.17 13.18
C MET A 58 -1.02 7.59 12.01
N VAL A 59 -1.54 6.52 11.41
CA VAL A 59 -0.96 5.89 10.21
C VAL A 59 -1.90 6.05 9.03
N ILE A 60 -1.38 6.50 7.89
CA ILE A 60 -2.03 6.40 6.59
C ILE A 60 -1.27 5.33 5.81
N SER A 61 -1.90 4.18 5.63
CA SER A 61 -1.34 3.04 4.89
C SER A 61 -1.87 3.07 3.47
N ASP A 62 -1.02 3.44 2.50
CA ASP A 62 -1.37 3.38 1.08
C ASP A 62 -1.07 1.98 0.56
N GLU A 63 -2.12 1.21 0.36
CA GLU A 63 -2.07 -0.21 -0.01
C GLU A 63 -2.54 -0.45 -1.45
N ILE A 64 -2.45 0.57 -2.31
CA ILE A 64 -2.97 0.50 -3.70
C ILE A 64 -2.36 -0.66 -4.52
N TYR A 65 -1.19 -1.16 -4.15
CA TYR A 65 -0.53 -2.28 -4.80
C TYR A 65 -0.63 -3.61 -4.03
N ALA A 66 -1.48 -3.70 -3.00
CA ALA A 66 -1.59 -4.88 -2.13
C ALA A 66 -1.80 -6.20 -2.90
N GLU A 67 -2.64 -6.18 -3.94
CA GLU A 67 -2.96 -7.36 -4.75
C GLU A 67 -1.89 -7.71 -5.79
N LEU A 68 -0.95 -6.82 -6.05
CA LEU A 68 0.12 -6.98 -7.04
C LEU A 68 1.46 -7.31 -6.40
N THR A 69 1.46 -8.14 -5.36
CA THR A 69 2.64 -8.73 -4.75
C THR A 69 2.89 -10.13 -5.31
N TYR A 70 4.15 -10.51 -5.44
CA TYR A 70 4.56 -11.78 -6.04
C TYR A 70 5.28 -12.64 -4.99
N GLY A 71 4.91 -13.93 -4.90
CA GLY A 71 5.52 -14.88 -3.99
C GLY A 71 5.09 -14.77 -2.52
N GLN A 72 4.41 -13.69 -2.12
CA GLN A 72 3.84 -13.52 -0.79
C GLN A 72 2.57 -12.66 -0.82
N HIS A 73 1.73 -12.82 0.18
CA HIS A 73 0.55 -11.98 0.36
C HIS A 73 0.92 -10.69 1.12
N HIS A 74 0.28 -9.59 0.73
CA HIS A 74 0.37 -8.34 1.45
C HIS A 74 -0.15 -8.49 2.88
N VAL A 75 0.50 -7.82 3.81
CA VAL A 75 0.05 -7.68 5.20
C VAL A 75 -0.24 -6.21 5.47
N SER A 76 -1.47 -5.90 5.84
CA SER A 76 -1.83 -4.54 6.26
C SER A 76 -1.32 -4.26 7.67
N ILE A 77 -0.79 -3.07 7.91
CA ILE A 77 -0.43 -2.63 9.26
C ILE A 77 -1.65 -2.53 10.18
N ALA A 78 -2.84 -2.33 9.63
CA ALA A 78 -4.09 -2.35 10.40
C ALA A 78 -4.38 -3.71 11.07
N ASN A 79 -3.77 -4.80 10.58
CA ASN A 79 -3.88 -6.14 11.16
C ASN A 79 -2.83 -6.44 12.24
N ILE A 80 -1.94 -5.48 12.53
CA ILE A 80 -0.97 -5.60 13.62
C ILE A 80 -1.63 -5.14 14.92
N PRO A 81 -1.39 -5.83 16.06
CA PRO A 81 -1.95 -5.43 17.34
C PRO A 81 -1.70 -3.94 17.66
N ASP A 82 -2.72 -3.26 18.19
CA ASP A 82 -2.75 -1.84 18.57
C ASP A 82 -2.73 -0.85 17.38
N MET A 83 -2.74 -1.33 16.13
CA MET A 83 -2.68 -0.45 14.95
C MET A 83 -4.05 -0.16 14.33
N TYR A 84 -5.05 -1.01 14.54
CA TYR A 84 -6.38 -0.86 13.93
C TYR A 84 -7.00 0.53 14.19
N GLU A 85 -7.03 0.96 15.47
CA GLU A 85 -7.69 2.20 15.89
C GLU A 85 -6.93 3.49 15.52
N ARG A 86 -5.74 3.37 14.94
CA ARG A 86 -4.92 4.50 14.50
C ARG A 86 -4.55 4.47 13.02
N THR A 87 -5.07 3.50 12.25
CA THR A 87 -4.73 3.34 10.83
C THR A 87 -5.88 3.71 9.93
N ILE A 88 -5.59 4.50 8.91
CA ILE A 88 -6.43 4.73 7.74
C ILE A 88 -5.79 3.98 6.58
N VAL A 89 -6.46 2.94 6.10
CA VAL A 89 -6.06 2.23 4.89
C VAL A 89 -6.62 2.96 3.68
N VAL A 90 -5.75 3.26 2.72
CA VAL A 90 -6.10 3.84 1.42
C VAL A 90 -5.88 2.78 0.37
N ASN A 91 -6.90 2.47 -0.42
CA ASN A 91 -6.81 1.50 -1.49
C ASN A 91 -7.75 1.86 -2.65
N GLY A 92 -7.78 1.05 -3.69
CA GLY A 92 -8.66 1.31 -4.83
C GLY A 92 -8.49 0.28 -5.95
N PHE A 93 -9.19 0.53 -7.04
CA PHE A 93 -9.34 -0.40 -8.14
C PHE A 93 -8.37 -0.15 -9.30
N SER A 94 -7.66 0.98 -9.23
CA SER A 94 -6.80 1.44 -10.34
C SER A 94 -5.74 0.43 -10.76
N LYS A 95 -5.16 -0.30 -9.80
CA LYS A 95 -4.04 -1.23 -10.03
C LYS A 95 -4.49 -2.67 -10.04
N SER A 96 -5.12 -3.13 -8.98
CA SER A 96 -5.58 -4.51 -8.83
C SER A 96 -6.57 -4.94 -9.92
N HIS A 97 -7.48 -4.04 -10.33
CA HIS A 97 -8.52 -4.33 -11.31
C HIS A 97 -8.32 -3.63 -12.67
N ALA A 98 -7.13 -3.06 -12.92
CA ALA A 98 -6.82 -2.29 -14.12
C ALA A 98 -7.83 -1.15 -14.42
N MET A 99 -8.44 -0.57 -13.37
CA MET A 99 -9.51 0.43 -13.46
C MET A 99 -8.98 1.87 -13.28
N THR A 100 -7.79 2.19 -13.77
CA THR A 100 -7.16 3.52 -13.59
C THR A 100 -8.04 4.66 -14.12
N GLY A 101 -8.64 4.49 -15.29
CA GLY A 101 -9.53 5.47 -15.92
C GLY A 101 -10.87 5.68 -15.21
N TRP A 102 -11.31 4.74 -14.40
CA TRP A 102 -12.59 4.78 -13.67
C TRP A 102 -12.57 5.72 -12.47
N ARG A 103 -11.39 6.16 -12.03
CA ARG A 103 -11.21 7.11 -10.94
C ARG A 103 -11.92 6.69 -9.64
N MET A 104 -11.73 5.43 -9.23
CA MET A 104 -12.39 4.86 -8.04
C MET A 104 -11.37 4.33 -7.04
N GLY A 105 -11.52 4.74 -5.78
CA GLY A 105 -10.78 4.25 -4.63
C GLY A 105 -11.63 4.32 -3.38
N TYR A 106 -11.09 3.86 -2.26
CA TYR A 106 -11.78 3.85 -0.97
C TYR A 106 -10.80 4.03 0.20
N LEU A 107 -11.36 4.44 1.32
CA LEU A 107 -10.68 4.55 2.61
C LEU A 107 -11.38 3.65 3.63
N CYS A 108 -10.58 2.99 4.47
CA CYS A 108 -11.08 2.26 5.63
C CYS A 108 -10.31 2.75 6.87
N GLY A 109 -11.03 3.01 7.97
CA GLY A 109 -10.37 3.48 9.19
C GLY A 109 -11.35 3.79 10.31
N PRO A 110 -10.88 4.32 11.44
CA PRO A 110 -11.72 4.65 12.59
C PRO A 110 -12.84 5.60 12.23
N ALA A 111 -14.06 5.25 12.64
CA ALA A 111 -15.28 6.01 12.27
C ALA A 111 -15.22 7.52 12.58
N PRO A 112 -14.64 7.99 13.71
CA PRO A 112 -14.52 9.42 13.96
C PRO A 112 -13.70 10.17 12.91
N LEU A 113 -12.62 9.56 12.40
CA LEU A 113 -11.77 10.14 11.36
C LEU A 113 -12.47 10.13 10.00
N ILE A 114 -13.01 8.97 9.60
CA ILE A 114 -13.74 8.84 8.34
C ILE A 114 -14.90 9.84 8.27
N LYS A 115 -15.61 10.08 9.39
CA LYS A 115 -16.67 11.08 9.46
C LYS A 115 -16.19 12.51 9.12
N GLN A 116 -14.99 12.90 9.55
CA GLN A 116 -14.44 14.22 9.21
C GLN A 116 -13.94 14.27 7.75
N MET A 117 -13.28 13.20 7.31
CA MET A 117 -12.82 13.09 5.92
C MET A 117 -14.00 13.13 4.93
N LEU A 118 -15.12 12.48 5.28
CA LEU A 118 -16.34 12.51 4.45
C LEU A 118 -16.88 13.94 4.29
N LYS A 119 -16.84 14.78 5.31
CA LYS A 119 -17.26 16.20 5.19
C LYS A 119 -16.40 16.92 4.14
N LEU A 120 -15.08 16.78 4.20
CA LEU A 120 -14.18 17.39 3.23
C LEU A 120 -14.43 16.86 1.82
N HIS A 121 -14.60 15.54 1.68
CA HIS A 121 -14.90 14.90 0.42
C HIS A 121 -16.20 15.41 -0.21
N GLN A 122 -17.26 15.56 0.59
CA GLN A 122 -18.55 16.09 0.11
C GLN A 122 -18.44 17.51 -0.45
N PHE A 123 -17.64 18.38 0.18
CA PHE A 123 -17.41 19.73 -0.32
C PHE A 123 -16.44 19.79 -1.51
N GLY A 124 -15.49 18.84 -1.59
CA GLY A 124 -14.47 18.81 -2.65
C GLY A 124 -14.98 18.18 -3.96
N ILE A 125 -15.61 17.03 -3.86
CA ILE A 125 -15.95 16.19 -5.04
C ILE A 125 -17.41 15.73 -5.01
N MET A 126 -18.05 15.76 -3.85
CA MET A 126 -19.40 15.27 -3.57
C MET A 126 -19.46 13.74 -3.53
N SER A 127 -19.21 13.06 -4.64
CA SER A 127 -19.15 11.59 -4.73
C SER A 127 -18.31 11.12 -5.93
N ALA A 128 -17.86 9.88 -5.90
CA ALA A 128 -17.29 9.24 -7.07
C ALA A 128 -18.37 9.04 -8.16
N PRO A 129 -18.00 8.96 -9.46
CA PRO A 129 -18.96 8.73 -10.52
C PRO A 129 -19.80 7.46 -10.29
N THR A 130 -21.11 7.55 -10.46
CA THR A 130 -22.05 6.45 -10.19
C THR A 130 -21.71 5.19 -11.01
N THR A 131 -21.35 5.35 -12.26
CA THR A 131 -20.91 4.22 -13.13
C THR A 131 -19.70 3.51 -12.56
N SER A 132 -18.72 4.25 -12.02
CA SER A 132 -17.53 3.70 -11.36
C SER A 132 -17.88 2.95 -10.10
N GLN A 133 -18.86 3.42 -9.33
CA GLN A 133 -19.32 2.73 -8.11
C GLN A 133 -19.93 1.36 -8.46
N TYR A 134 -20.81 1.27 -9.48
CA TYR A 134 -21.36 -0.01 -9.92
C TYR A 134 -20.28 -0.95 -10.48
N ALA A 135 -19.34 -0.43 -11.27
CA ALA A 135 -18.21 -1.21 -11.75
C ALA A 135 -17.33 -1.74 -10.60
N ALA A 136 -17.10 -0.93 -9.57
CA ALA A 136 -16.34 -1.35 -8.38
C ALA A 136 -17.08 -2.44 -7.58
N ILE A 137 -18.41 -2.37 -7.47
CA ILE A 137 -19.21 -3.42 -6.81
C ILE A 137 -19.04 -4.75 -7.55
N GLU A 138 -19.11 -4.73 -8.89
CA GLU A 138 -18.91 -5.94 -9.71
C GLU A 138 -17.47 -6.46 -9.58
N ALA A 139 -16.48 -5.57 -9.65
CA ALA A 139 -15.08 -5.91 -9.48
C ALA A 139 -14.80 -6.59 -8.13
N MET A 140 -15.35 -6.08 -7.03
CA MET A 140 -15.21 -6.69 -5.70
C MET A 140 -15.92 -8.03 -5.56
N ARG A 141 -17.02 -8.25 -6.28
CA ARG A 141 -17.79 -9.49 -6.17
C ARG A 141 -17.21 -10.63 -7.01
N ASN A 142 -16.68 -10.31 -8.18
CA ASN A 142 -16.40 -11.31 -9.20
C ASN A 142 -14.97 -11.18 -9.82
N GLY A 143 -14.17 -10.19 -9.41
CA GLY A 143 -12.90 -9.84 -10.06
C GLY A 143 -11.68 -10.64 -9.62
N ASP A 144 -11.75 -11.48 -8.58
CA ASP A 144 -10.57 -12.15 -8.00
C ASP A 144 -9.76 -12.95 -9.02
N ARG A 145 -10.43 -13.73 -9.87
CA ARG A 145 -9.76 -14.52 -10.92
C ARG A 145 -9.05 -13.65 -11.97
N ASP A 146 -9.57 -12.47 -12.23
CA ASP A 146 -8.95 -11.55 -13.19
C ASP A 146 -7.73 -10.87 -12.57
N ILE A 147 -7.77 -10.57 -11.26
CA ILE A 147 -6.61 -10.09 -10.50
C ILE A 147 -5.50 -11.14 -10.54
N GLU A 148 -5.81 -12.41 -10.24
CA GLU A 148 -4.84 -13.50 -10.26
C GLU A 148 -4.17 -13.64 -11.64
N LYS A 149 -4.94 -13.67 -12.71
CA LYS A 149 -4.40 -13.76 -14.08
C LYS A 149 -3.49 -12.57 -14.42
N MET A 150 -3.92 -11.35 -14.08
CA MET A 150 -3.11 -10.15 -14.33
C MET A 150 -1.82 -10.17 -13.51
N ARG A 151 -1.89 -10.59 -12.25
CA ARG A 151 -0.72 -10.71 -11.38
C ARG A 151 0.28 -11.72 -11.94
N ASP A 152 -0.18 -12.89 -12.37
CA ASP A 152 0.68 -13.93 -12.93
C ASP A 152 1.36 -13.47 -14.23
N GLU A 153 0.62 -12.76 -15.09
CA GLU A 153 1.18 -12.16 -16.31
C GLU A 153 2.22 -11.07 -15.98
N TYR A 154 1.94 -10.20 -15.01
CA TYR A 154 2.91 -9.21 -14.55
C TYR A 154 4.15 -9.85 -13.95
N ASP A 155 4.02 -10.94 -13.19
CA ASP A 155 5.17 -11.66 -12.64
C ASP A 155 6.03 -12.28 -13.74
N GLY A 156 5.41 -12.86 -14.77
CA GLY A 156 6.13 -13.36 -15.94
C GLY A 156 6.94 -12.27 -16.65
N ARG A 157 6.31 -11.12 -16.91
CA ARG A 157 6.99 -9.95 -17.53
C ARG A 157 8.10 -9.39 -16.65
N ARG A 158 7.87 -9.30 -15.35
CA ARG A 158 8.86 -8.87 -14.36
C ARG A 158 10.11 -9.74 -14.43
N ARG A 159 9.95 -11.06 -14.34
CA ARG A 159 11.07 -12.01 -14.40
C ARG A 159 11.84 -11.89 -15.71
N TYR A 160 11.14 -11.86 -16.83
CA TYR A 160 11.76 -11.70 -18.15
C TYR A 160 12.60 -10.41 -18.24
N LEU A 161 12.03 -9.28 -17.80
CA LEU A 161 12.71 -7.99 -17.84
C LEU A 161 13.94 -7.96 -16.93
N VAL A 162 13.81 -8.42 -15.68
CA VAL A 162 14.90 -8.44 -14.70
C VAL A 162 16.06 -9.34 -15.18
N GLU A 163 15.75 -10.52 -15.69
CA GLU A 163 16.79 -11.41 -16.25
C GLU A 163 17.46 -10.78 -17.47
N GLY A 164 16.69 -10.16 -18.36
CA GLY A 164 17.22 -9.46 -19.52
C GLY A 164 18.19 -8.33 -19.14
N LEU A 165 17.82 -7.49 -18.19
CA LEU A 165 18.67 -6.41 -17.68
C LEU A 165 19.96 -6.93 -17.04
N ARG A 166 19.85 -7.97 -16.21
CA ARG A 166 21.02 -8.60 -15.57
C ARG A 166 21.99 -9.19 -16.59
N ARG A 167 21.48 -9.83 -17.67
CA ARG A 167 22.33 -10.40 -18.75
C ARG A 167 23.16 -9.35 -19.48
N ILE A 168 22.68 -8.13 -19.59
CA ILE A 168 23.42 -7.02 -20.21
C ILE A 168 24.24 -6.19 -19.22
N GLY A 169 24.38 -6.68 -17.97
CA GLY A 169 25.23 -6.05 -16.95
C GLY A 169 24.58 -4.86 -16.23
N LEU A 170 23.27 -4.63 -16.40
CA LEU A 170 22.56 -3.60 -15.66
C LEU A 170 22.06 -4.17 -14.34
N PRO A 171 22.51 -3.63 -13.19
CA PRO A 171 21.99 -4.04 -11.90
C PRO A 171 20.50 -3.67 -11.81
N CYS A 172 19.67 -4.66 -11.55
CA CYS A 172 18.24 -4.45 -11.36
C CYS A 172 17.83 -5.06 -10.02
N PHE A 173 17.33 -4.21 -9.12
CA PHE A 173 16.69 -4.67 -7.89
C PHE A 173 15.29 -5.17 -8.25
N CYS A 174 15.08 -6.47 -8.07
CA CYS A 174 13.75 -7.03 -8.22
C CYS A 174 13.12 -7.13 -6.83
N LEU A 175 12.43 -6.10 -6.41
CA LEU A 175 11.93 -5.98 -5.05
C LEU A 175 10.49 -6.47 -4.87
N LEU A 176 9.83 -6.91 -5.92
CA LEU A 176 8.60 -7.69 -5.80
C LEU A 176 9.01 -9.17 -5.86
N TYR A 177 9.55 -9.64 -4.81
CA TYR A 177 10.08 -10.96 -4.43
C TYR A 177 10.39 -12.03 -5.50
N THR A 178 11.62 -12.51 -5.40
CA THR A 178 11.95 -13.90 -5.78
C THR A 178 11.60 -14.83 -4.64
#